data_e6c45a5d49b94d3db4423631f3bd0574
#
_entry.id   e6c45a5d49b94d3db4423631f3bd0574
#
_cell.length_a   1.000
_cell.length_b   1.000
_cell.length_c   1.000
_cell.angle_alpha   90.00
_cell.angle_beta   90.00
_cell.angle_gamma   90.00
#
_symmetry.space_group_name_H-M   'P 1'
#
loop_
_entity.id
_entity.type
_entity.pdbx_description
1 polymer ?
#
loop_
_entity_poly.entity_id
_entity_poly.type
_entity_poly.pdbx_seq_one_letter_code
_entity_poly.pdbx_strand_id
1 'polypeptide(L)'
;LSLHDALPISKDTKLCEAYMGKYPVISISLKGINAAAYEDAFDFAVQIMQRTAEEFQFLSDSEYLSEHDKSVYRELLDSNMSETVFCGGLKILSKLLEKHYRLKVILLIDEYDVPLAEAFENGYYEQMIFQDYVNVFPENYWINTSSNDAVKKFIQMSDNLKTKREIETLLAGGEIIKEIHQELVYPEMYQSVE
;
A
#
# COMPACT_ATOMS: atom_id res chain seq x y z
N LEU A 1 -1.56 -10.71 15.60
CA LEU A 1 -2.59 -11.53 14.95
C LEU A 1 -2.04 -12.94 14.80
N SER A 2 -2.70 -13.91 15.43
CA SER A 2 -2.33 -15.33 15.31
C SER A 2 -2.68 -15.80 13.90
N LEU A 3 -1.82 -16.63 13.29
CA LEU A 3 -2.11 -17.33 12.02
C LEU A 3 -3.46 -18.08 12.02
N HIS A 4 -4.05 -18.32 13.18
CA HIS A 4 -5.36 -18.96 13.33
C HIS A 4 -6.53 -18.04 12.97
N ASP A 5 -6.37 -16.71 13.03
CA ASP A 5 -7.43 -15.75 12.70
C ASP A 5 -7.51 -15.45 11.18
N ALA A 6 -6.49 -15.81 10.41
CA ALA A 6 -6.45 -15.69 8.95
C ALA A 6 -7.16 -16.84 8.19
N LEU A 7 -7.78 -17.76 8.89
CA LEU A 7 -8.29 -19.04 8.39
C LEU A 7 -9.67 -19.09 7.69
N PRO A 8 -10.45 -18.00 7.48
CA PRO A 8 -11.68 -18.16 6.67
C PRO A 8 -11.39 -18.54 5.22
N ILE A 9 -10.29 -18.04 4.64
CA ILE A 9 -9.96 -18.26 3.20
C ILE A 9 -9.50 -19.70 2.95
N SER A 10 -8.74 -20.31 3.87
CA SER A 10 -8.29 -21.71 3.73
C SER A 10 -9.43 -22.73 3.79
N LYS A 11 -10.64 -22.31 4.23
CA LYS A 11 -11.85 -23.14 4.24
C LYS A 11 -12.57 -23.14 2.90
N ASP A 12 -12.31 -22.16 2.02
CA ASP A 12 -12.82 -22.17 0.65
C ASP A 12 -11.88 -22.96 -0.27
N THR A 13 -12.07 -24.27 -0.27
CA THR A 13 -11.28 -25.19 -1.08
C THR A 13 -11.33 -24.85 -2.56
N LYS A 14 -12.46 -24.35 -3.09
CA LYS A 14 -12.60 -23.97 -4.49
C LYS A 14 -11.74 -22.77 -4.84
N LEU A 15 -11.69 -21.77 -3.96
CA LEU A 15 -10.85 -20.58 -4.16
C LEU A 15 -9.37 -20.97 -4.09
N CYS A 16 -8.98 -21.79 -3.12
CA CYS A 16 -7.62 -22.29 -3.00
C CYS A 16 -7.22 -23.12 -4.23
N GLU A 17 -8.05 -24.04 -4.69
CA GLU A 17 -7.80 -24.83 -5.89
C GLU A 17 -7.73 -23.97 -7.16
N ALA A 18 -8.48 -22.87 -7.24
CA ALA A 18 -8.50 -22.00 -8.40
C ALA A 18 -7.26 -21.08 -8.50
N TYR A 19 -6.74 -20.57 -7.39
CA TYR A 19 -5.76 -19.48 -7.39
C TYR A 19 -4.44 -19.78 -6.67
N MET A 20 -4.45 -20.60 -5.62
CA MET A 20 -3.29 -20.82 -4.77
C MET A 20 -2.14 -21.51 -5.53
N GLY A 21 -0.99 -20.86 -5.57
CA GLY A 21 0.21 -21.36 -6.25
C GLY A 21 0.12 -21.40 -7.79
N LYS A 22 -0.91 -20.79 -8.40
CA LYS A 22 -1.10 -20.85 -9.88
C LYS A 22 -0.68 -19.59 -10.60
N TYR A 23 -0.44 -18.51 -9.91
CA TYR A 23 -0.09 -17.22 -10.48
C TYR A 23 1.21 -16.68 -9.86
N PRO A 24 2.05 -15.99 -10.62
CA PRO A 24 3.12 -15.21 -10.02
C PRO A 24 2.52 -14.07 -9.17
N VAL A 25 3.12 -13.81 -8.03
CA VAL A 25 2.66 -12.80 -7.07
C VAL A 25 3.78 -11.83 -6.81
N ILE A 26 3.48 -10.52 -6.92
CA ILE A 26 4.32 -9.45 -6.39
C ILE A 26 3.67 -9.01 -5.07
N SER A 27 4.40 -9.12 -3.97
CA SER A 27 3.92 -8.71 -2.65
C SER A 27 4.79 -7.57 -2.13
N ILE A 28 4.16 -6.43 -1.81
CA ILE A 28 4.85 -5.23 -1.33
C ILE A 28 4.16 -4.76 -0.06
N SER A 29 4.96 -4.46 0.97
CA SER A 29 4.50 -3.74 2.15
C SER A 29 5.13 -2.36 2.20
N LEU A 30 4.30 -1.33 2.30
CA LEU A 30 4.72 0.06 2.39
C LEU A 30 4.92 0.54 3.84
N LYS A 31 4.80 -0.38 4.80
CA LYS A 31 4.96 -0.10 6.23
C LYS A 31 6.31 0.54 6.59
N GLY A 32 7.35 0.28 5.80
CA GLY A 32 8.68 0.81 6.03
C GLY A 32 8.91 2.26 5.60
N ILE A 33 7.93 2.90 4.94
CA ILE A 33 8.02 4.29 4.51
C ILE A 33 7.56 5.18 5.68
N ASN A 34 8.49 5.40 6.61
CA ASN A 34 8.32 6.30 7.75
C ASN A 34 9.46 7.30 7.71
N ALA A 35 9.19 8.53 7.28
CA ALA A 35 10.19 9.56 7.06
C ALA A 35 9.68 10.95 7.46
N ALA A 36 10.60 11.77 7.98
CA ALA A 36 10.29 13.15 8.36
C ALA A 36 10.28 14.13 7.16
N ALA A 37 10.80 13.71 6.00
CA ALA A 37 10.88 14.51 4.78
C ALA A 37 10.51 13.67 3.55
N TYR A 38 10.06 14.36 2.49
CA TYR A 38 9.66 13.72 1.23
C TYR A 38 10.81 12.96 0.58
N GLU A 39 12.01 13.53 0.56
CA GLU A 39 13.19 12.94 -0.06
C GLU A 39 13.54 11.60 0.58
N ASP A 40 13.51 11.52 1.91
CA ASP A 40 13.76 10.27 2.64
C ASP A 40 12.65 9.24 2.38
N ALA A 41 11.39 9.68 2.30
CA ALA A 41 10.26 8.82 1.97
C ALA A 41 10.40 8.22 0.56
N PHE A 42 10.85 9.03 -0.40
CA PHE A 42 11.11 8.59 -1.77
C PHE A 42 12.25 7.56 -1.82
N ASP A 43 13.35 7.82 -1.11
CA ASP A 43 14.49 6.90 -1.03
C ASP A 43 14.07 5.54 -0.42
N PHE A 44 13.24 5.55 0.62
CA PHE A 44 12.67 4.30 1.17
C PHE A 44 11.78 3.57 0.16
N ALA A 45 10.97 4.29 -0.60
CA ALA A 45 10.11 3.70 -1.62
C ALA A 45 10.93 3.07 -2.75
N VAL A 46 12.01 3.74 -3.21
CA VAL A 46 12.97 3.19 -4.18
C VAL A 46 13.61 1.91 -3.65
N GLN A 47 14.06 1.89 -2.39
CA GLN A 47 14.64 0.69 -1.77
C GLN A 47 13.63 -0.47 -1.69
N ILE A 48 12.36 -0.19 -1.39
CA ILE A 48 11.31 -1.22 -1.38
C ILE A 48 11.12 -1.79 -2.79
N MET A 49 11.05 -0.93 -3.82
CA MET A 49 10.91 -1.37 -5.22
C MET A 49 12.10 -2.22 -5.64
N GLN A 50 13.33 -1.80 -5.33
CA GLN A 50 14.55 -2.54 -5.62
C GLN A 50 14.52 -3.93 -4.96
N ARG A 51 14.27 -4.01 -3.65
CA ARG A 51 14.17 -5.30 -2.93
C ARG A 51 13.09 -6.21 -3.51
N THR A 52 11.94 -5.62 -3.87
CA THR A 52 10.87 -6.37 -4.53
C THR A 52 11.34 -6.93 -5.88
N ALA A 53 12.09 -6.15 -6.66
CA ALA A 53 12.65 -6.63 -7.92
C ALA A 53 13.71 -7.73 -7.69
N GLU A 54 14.54 -7.62 -6.65
CA GLU A 54 15.57 -8.61 -6.27
C GLU A 54 15.00 -10.00 -5.98
N GLU A 55 13.75 -10.12 -5.54
CA GLU A 55 13.07 -11.41 -5.34
C GLU A 55 12.93 -12.21 -6.66
N PHE A 56 13.00 -11.53 -7.80
CA PHE A 56 12.81 -12.12 -9.12
C PHE A 56 14.11 -12.17 -9.96
N GLN A 57 15.27 -12.36 -9.33
CA GLN A 57 16.60 -12.35 -10.00
C GLN A 57 16.70 -13.30 -11.19
N PHE A 58 15.92 -14.39 -11.19
CA PHE A 58 15.84 -15.33 -12.31
C PHE A 58 15.41 -14.69 -13.65
N LEU A 59 14.79 -13.48 -13.61
CA LEU A 59 14.41 -12.74 -14.82
C LEU A 59 15.64 -12.34 -15.63
N SER A 60 16.81 -12.14 -15.01
CA SER A 60 18.07 -11.83 -15.68
C SER A 60 18.50 -12.93 -16.65
N ASP A 61 18.20 -14.18 -16.31
CA ASP A 61 18.59 -15.37 -17.08
C ASP A 61 17.41 -15.99 -17.86
N SER A 62 16.26 -15.32 -17.85
CA SER A 62 15.06 -15.83 -18.50
C SER A 62 15.23 -15.94 -20.02
N GLU A 63 14.94 -17.11 -20.57
CA GLU A 63 14.91 -17.37 -22.02
C GLU A 63 13.70 -16.72 -22.71
N TYR A 64 12.67 -16.35 -21.94
CA TYR A 64 11.45 -15.73 -22.45
C TYR A 64 11.54 -14.21 -22.56
N LEU A 65 12.61 -13.61 -22.06
CA LEU A 65 12.84 -12.16 -22.08
C LEU A 65 13.88 -11.79 -23.14
N SER A 66 13.60 -10.71 -23.88
CA SER A 66 14.57 -10.11 -24.78
C SER A 66 15.71 -9.42 -24.01
N GLU A 67 16.83 -9.16 -24.67
CA GLU A 67 17.93 -8.37 -24.05
C GLU A 67 17.48 -6.97 -23.64
N HIS A 68 16.54 -6.38 -24.37
CA HIS A 68 15.91 -5.12 -23.94
C HIS A 68 15.13 -5.28 -22.64
N ASP A 69 14.31 -6.34 -22.50
CA ASP A 69 13.56 -6.60 -21.26
C ASP A 69 14.51 -6.79 -20.07
N LYS A 70 15.61 -7.52 -20.27
CA LYS A 70 16.64 -7.72 -19.24
C LYS A 70 17.37 -6.42 -18.89
N SER A 71 17.59 -5.54 -19.87
CA SER A 71 18.15 -4.20 -19.62
C SER A 71 17.24 -3.37 -18.74
N VAL A 72 15.94 -3.34 -19.06
CA VAL A 72 14.93 -2.62 -18.27
C VAL A 72 14.80 -3.22 -16.86
N TYR A 73 14.91 -4.55 -16.73
CA TYR A 73 14.93 -5.18 -15.41
C TYR A 73 16.14 -4.74 -14.56
N ARG A 74 17.33 -4.61 -15.16
CA ARG A 74 18.51 -4.12 -14.44
C ARG A 74 18.35 -2.70 -13.91
N GLU A 75 17.56 -1.86 -14.58
CA GLU A 75 17.24 -0.51 -14.08
C GLU A 75 16.41 -0.55 -12.78
N LEU A 76 15.57 -1.59 -12.58
CA LEU A 76 14.83 -1.80 -11.33
C LEU A 76 15.73 -2.28 -10.17
N LEU A 77 16.92 -2.78 -10.47
CA LEU A 77 17.88 -3.24 -9.47
C LEU A 77 18.88 -2.13 -9.06
N ASP A 78 18.83 -0.98 -9.74
CA ASP A 78 19.74 0.14 -9.45
C ASP A 78 19.24 0.89 -8.20
N SER A 79 20.15 1.07 -7.23
CA SER A 79 19.87 1.88 -6.04
C SER A 79 19.66 3.37 -6.34
N ASN A 80 20.15 3.85 -7.49
CA ASN A 80 19.94 5.19 -8.01
C ASN A 80 18.86 5.22 -9.11
N MET A 81 17.86 4.38 -8.96
CA MET A 81 16.72 4.32 -9.89
C MET A 81 16.13 5.72 -10.11
N SER A 82 15.96 6.10 -11.38
CA SER A 82 15.31 7.38 -11.69
C SER A 82 13.83 7.36 -11.29
N GLU A 83 13.29 8.53 -10.99
CA GLU A 83 11.86 8.70 -10.66
C GLU A 83 10.95 8.10 -11.74
N THR A 84 11.28 8.30 -13.02
CA THR A 84 10.52 7.72 -14.14
C THR A 84 10.49 6.19 -14.11
N VAL A 85 11.63 5.56 -13.79
CA VAL A 85 11.72 4.09 -13.67
C VAL A 85 10.96 3.62 -12.43
N PHE A 86 11.09 4.34 -11.31
CA PHE A 86 10.37 4.05 -10.08
C PHE A 86 8.86 4.08 -10.29
N CYS A 87 8.30 5.16 -10.84
CA CYS A 87 6.86 5.29 -11.11
C CYS A 87 6.32 4.20 -12.04
N GLY A 88 7.14 3.69 -12.97
CA GLY A 88 6.81 2.56 -13.83
C GLY A 88 7.11 1.19 -13.26
N GLY A 89 7.81 1.10 -12.14
CA GLY A 89 8.50 -0.10 -11.66
C GLY A 89 7.60 -1.33 -11.50
N LEU A 90 6.48 -1.19 -10.79
CA LEU A 90 5.52 -2.30 -10.62
C LEU A 90 4.92 -2.78 -11.93
N LYS A 91 4.59 -1.85 -12.83
CA LYS A 91 4.07 -2.18 -14.16
C LYS A 91 5.11 -2.88 -15.02
N ILE A 92 6.36 -2.44 -14.96
CA ILE A 92 7.49 -3.06 -15.64
C ILE A 92 7.68 -4.48 -15.11
N LEU A 93 7.83 -4.64 -13.80
CA LEU A 93 8.04 -5.94 -13.16
C LEU A 93 6.90 -6.92 -13.46
N SER A 94 5.64 -6.45 -13.36
CA SER A 94 4.47 -7.26 -13.72
C SER A 94 4.51 -7.74 -15.17
N LYS A 95 4.89 -6.88 -16.12
CA LYS A 95 5.00 -7.25 -17.52
C LYS A 95 6.12 -8.27 -17.78
N LEU A 96 7.26 -8.12 -17.10
CA LEU A 96 8.38 -9.06 -17.23
C LEU A 96 8.00 -10.45 -16.69
N LEU A 97 7.32 -10.50 -15.55
CA LEU A 97 6.80 -11.74 -14.98
C LEU A 97 5.71 -12.36 -15.86
N GLU A 98 4.80 -11.54 -16.41
CA GLU A 98 3.77 -12.03 -17.37
C GLU A 98 4.42 -12.65 -18.62
N LYS A 99 5.48 -12.06 -19.14
CA LYS A 99 6.23 -12.62 -20.28
C LYS A 99 6.92 -13.94 -19.91
N HIS A 100 7.53 -14.00 -18.73
CA HIS A 100 8.25 -15.19 -18.26
C HIS A 100 7.30 -16.37 -18.01
N TYR A 101 6.23 -16.15 -17.24
CA TYR A 101 5.29 -17.21 -16.83
C TYR A 101 4.17 -17.43 -17.83
N ARG A 102 3.93 -16.48 -18.75
CA ARG A 102 2.76 -16.44 -19.66
C ARG A 102 1.43 -16.48 -18.91
N LEU A 103 1.41 -15.97 -17.71
CA LEU A 103 0.28 -15.88 -16.80
C LEU A 103 0.13 -14.46 -16.28
N LYS A 104 -1.09 -14.09 -15.92
CA LYS A 104 -1.35 -12.83 -15.23
C LYS A 104 -0.65 -12.81 -13.87
N VAL A 105 -0.22 -11.63 -13.44
CA VAL A 105 0.44 -11.39 -12.17
C VAL A 105 -0.58 -10.88 -11.16
N ILE A 106 -0.51 -11.40 -9.95
CA ILE A 106 -1.27 -10.87 -8.81
C ILE A 106 -0.38 -9.88 -8.08
N LEU A 107 -0.90 -8.68 -7.85
CA LEU A 107 -0.22 -7.64 -7.08
C LEU A 107 -0.91 -7.52 -5.71
N LEU A 108 -0.15 -7.72 -4.66
CA LEU A 108 -0.58 -7.56 -3.27
C LEU A 108 0.18 -6.38 -2.66
N ILE A 109 -0.54 -5.35 -2.26
CA ILE A 109 0.03 -4.15 -1.63
C ILE A 109 -0.57 -4.05 -0.23
N ASP A 110 0.31 -4.06 0.79
CA ASP A 110 -0.05 -3.94 2.20
C ASP A 110 0.39 -2.60 2.75
N GLU A 111 -0.38 -2.05 3.71
CA GLU A 111 -0.09 -0.79 4.42
C GLU A 111 0.13 0.40 3.45
N TYR A 112 -0.66 0.46 2.37
CA TYR A 112 -0.54 1.50 1.33
C TYR A 112 -0.89 2.91 1.84
N ASP A 113 -1.60 3.01 2.93
CA ASP A 113 -2.00 4.25 3.59
C ASP A 113 -0.89 4.85 4.49
N VAL A 114 0.06 4.03 4.94
CA VAL A 114 1.14 4.47 5.84
C VAL A 114 1.95 5.63 5.27
N PRO A 115 2.43 5.62 4.02
CA PRO A 115 3.18 6.74 3.46
C PRO A 115 2.39 8.05 3.44
N LEU A 116 1.09 7.99 3.17
CA LEU A 116 0.22 9.16 3.14
C LEU A 116 -0.05 9.72 4.54
N ALA A 117 -0.22 8.82 5.52
CA ALA A 117 -0.39 9.20 6.93
C ALA A 117 0.87 9.91 7.45
N GLU A 118 2.05 9.33 7.21
CA GLU A 118 3.34 9.92 7.59
C GLU A 118 3.58 11.26 6.89
N ALA A 119 3.27 11.37 5.59
CA ALA A 119 3.39 12.60 4.84
C ALA A 119 2.50 13.71 5.42
N PHE A 120 1.28 13.37 5.82
CA PHE A 120 0.37 14.32 6.46
C PHE A 120 0.89 14.78 7.81
N GLU A 121 1.37 13.86 8.65
CA GLU A 121 1.90 14.16 9.99
C GLU A 121 3.15 15.03 9.94
N ASN A 122 4.00 14.84 8.93
CA ASN A 122 5.26 15.54 8.77
C ASN A 122 5.19 16.74 7.80
N GLY A 123 4.01 17.06 7.27
CA GLY A 123 3.75 18.28 6.50
C GLY A 123 4.21 18.27 5.05
N TYR A 124 4.50 17.10 4.45
CA TYR A 124 4.87 16.96 3.03
C TYR A 124 3.81 16.22 2.19
N TYR A 125 2.56 16.16 2.68
CA TYR A 125 1.45 15.48 2.01
C TYR A 125 1.19 15.98 0.59
N GLU A 126 1.21 17.31 0.39
CA GLU A 126 1.03 17.91 -0.93
C GLU A 126 2.12 17.49 -1.92
N GLN A 127 3.38 17.41 -1.47
CA GLN A 127 4.49 16.93 -2.30
C GLN A 127 4.30 15.48 -2.72
N MET A 128 3.81 14.65 -1.79
CA MET A 128 3.53 13.24 -2.04
C MET A 128 2.43 13.04 -3.10
N ILE A 129 1.37 13.86 -3.08
CA ILE A 129 0.25 13.76 -4.02
C ILE A 129 0.59 14.35 -5.38
N PHE A 130 1.29 15.49 -5.43
CA PHE A 130 1.56 16.18 -6.69
C PHE A 130 2.69 15.55 -7.52
N GLN A 131 3.54 14.74 -6.92
CA GLN A 131 4.65 14.07 -7.61
C GLN A 131 4.35 12.60 -7.96
N ASP A 132 3.19 12.32 -8.58
CA ASP A 132 2.86 11.05 -9.24
C ASP A 132 2.57 9.80 -8.36
N TYR A 133 2.53 9.90 -7.03
CA TYR A 133 2.07 8.78 -6.19
C TYR A 133 0.61 8.38 -6.50
N VAL A 134 -0.21 9.33 -6.93
CA VAL A 134 -1.62 9.10 -7.33
C VAL A 134 -1.75 8.15 -8.53
N ASN A 135 -0.73 8.07 -9.39
CA ASN A 135 -0.74 7.18 -10.55
C ASN A 135 -0.34 5.73 -10.26
N VAL A 136 0.17 5.44 -9.06
CA VAL A 136 0.69 4.11 -8.68
C VAL A 136 -0.28 3.35 -7.76
N PHE A 137 -1.13 4.06 -7.02
CA PHE A 137 -2.02 3.44 -6.04
C PHE A 137 -3.48 3.53 -6.46
N PRO A 138 -4.27 2.45 -6.27
CA PRO A 138 -5.70 2.45 -6.57
C PRO A 138 -6.42 3.49 -5.71
N GLU A 139 -7.28 4.29 -6.34
CA GLU A 139 -8.23 5.13 -5.62
C GLU A 139 -9.14 4.28 -4.73
N ASN A 140 -9.30 4.69 -3.48
CA ASN A 140 -10.35 4.29 -2.54
C ASN A 140 -10.55 2.79 -2.28
N TYR A 141 -9.65 2.17 -1.51
CA TYR A 141 -9.96 0.95 -0.76
C TYR A 141 -9.69 1.13 0.74
N TRP A 142 -10.54 1.90 1.37
CA TRP A 142 -10.58 2.03 2.83
C TRP A 142 -11.42 0.93 3.43
N ILE A 143 -10.85 -0.04 4.09
CA ILE A 143 -11.51 -0.73 5.22
C ILE A 143 -10.43 -1.48 6.03
N ASN A 144 -10.11 -0.97 7.23
CA ASN A 144 -9.55 -1.71 8.38
C ASN A 144 -8.09 -2.19 8.34
N THR A 145 -7.11 -1.42 7.86
CA THR A 145 -5.71 -1.88 7.92
C THR A 145 -4.73 -0.98 8.65
N SER A 146 -5.10 0.24 9.01
CA SER A 146 -4.14 1.14 9.63
C SER A 146 -3.88 0.84 11.10
N SER A 147 -2.66 1.10 11.54
CA SER A 147 -2.34 1.30 12.94
C SER A 147 -3.42 2.21 13.58
N ASN A 148 -3.89 1.87 14.77
CA ASN A 148 -4.91 2.65 15.48
C ASN A 148 -4.47 4.10 15.82
N ASP A 149 -3.40 4.61 15.22
CA ASP A 149 -2.81 5.89 15.56
C ASP A 149 -3.61 7.07 14.99
N ALA A 150 -4.15 6.94 13.77
CA ALA A 150 -5.10 7.92 13.23
C ALA A 150 -6.37 7.98 14.11
N VAL A 151 -6.88 6.83 14.54
CA VAL A 151 -8.03 6.76 15.45
C VAL A 151 -7.70 7.35 16.83
N LYS A 152 -6.51 7.06 17.37
CA LYS A 152 -6.04 7.65 18.64
C LYS A 152 -5.91 9.16 18.55
N LYS A 153 -5.30 9.68 17.46
CA LYS A 153 -5.21 11.13 17.24
C LYS A 153 -6.59 11.76 17.08
N PHE A 154 -7.47 11.14 16.32
CA PHE A 154 -8.84 11.60 16.14
C PHE A 154 -9.57 11.69 17.49
N ILE A 155 -9.41 10.67 18.34
CA ILE A 155 -9.96 10.68 19.72
C ILE A 155 -9.31 11.77 20.58
N GLN A 156 -8.00 12.00 20.47
CA GLN A 156 -7.26 13.00 21.22
C GLN A 156 -7.57 14.43 20.78
N MET A 157 -7.81 14.67 19.49
CA MET A 157 -8.20 15.98 18.95
C MET A 157 -9.66 16.33 19.22
N SER A 158 -10.51 15.33 19.44
CA SER A 158 -11.92 15.57 19.75
C SER A 158 -12.09 15.95 21.24
N ASP A 159 -11.90 17.21 21.54
CA ASP A 159 -12.30 17.81 22.83
C ASP A 159 -13.85 17.91 22.97
N ASN A 160 -14.56 17.26 22.05
CA ASN A 160 -15.98 17.37 21.88
C ASN A 160 -16.70 16.33 22.78
N LEU A 161 -17.46 16.82 23.75
CA LEU A 161 -18.34 16.03 24.62
C LEU A 161 -19.23 15.03 23.84
N LYS A 162 -19.54 15.32 22.57
CA LYS A 162 -20.34 14.47 21.68
C LYS A 162 -19.58 13.20 21.29
N THR A 163 -18.34 13.32 20.85
CA THR A 163 -17.52 12.18 20.45
C THR A 163 -17.21 11.26 21.64
N LYS A 164 -16.96 11.85 22.80
CA LYS A 164 -16.75 11.08 24.03
C LYS A 164 -17.97 10.25 24.41
N ARG A 165 -19.18 10.83 24.35
CA ARG A 165 -20.44 10.10 24.59
C ARG A 165 -20.70 9.01 23.57
N GLU A 166 -20.38 9.25 22.29
CA GLU A 166 -20.49 8.25 21.24
C GLU A 166 -19.58 7.05 21.50
N ILE A 167 -18.32 7.29 21.89
CA ILE A 167 -17.38 6.23 22.28
C ILE A 167 -17.88 5.48 23.52
N GLU A 168 -18.37 6.19 24.55
CA GLU A 168 -18.94 5.56 25.73
C GLU A 168 -20.16 4.69 25.39
N THR A 169 -20.99 5.13 24.44
CA THR A 169 -22.14 4.34 23.94
C THR A 169 -21.68 3.05 23.28
N LEU A 170 -20.64 3.12 22.40
CA LEU A 170 -20.08 1.93 21.75
C LEU A 170 -19.43 0.96 22.74
N LEU A 171 -18.69 1.48 23.72
CA LEU A 171 -18.07 0.66 24.77
C LEU A 171 -19.11 -0.02 25.66
N ALA A 172 -20.29 0.60 25.82
CA ALA A 172 -21.44 0.01 26.52
C ALA A 172 -22.25 -1.00 25.67
N GLY A 173 -21.79 -1.27 24.43
CA GLY A 173 -22.49 -2.19 23.51
C GLY A 173 -23.68 -1.56 22.78
N GLY A 174 -23.80 -0.24 22.78
CA GLY A 174 -24.81 0.51 22.02
C GLY A 174 -24.42 0.71 20.57
N GLU A 175 -25.34 1.22 19.76
CA GLU A 175 -25.16 1.53 18.34
C GLU A 175 -25.10 3.03 18.11
N ILE A 176 -24.27 3.46 17.15
CA ILE A 176 -24.21 4.84 16.67
C ILE A 176 -24.47 4.82 15.16
N ILE A 177 -25.39 5.67 14.72
CA ILE A 177 -25.66 5.86 13.30
C ILE A 177 -24.91 7.09 12.84
N LYS A 178 -23.96 6.91 11.88
CA LYS A 178 -23.24 8.00 11.22
C LYS A 178 -23.33 7.88 9.72
N GLU A 179 -23.42 9.01 9.07
CA GLU A 179 -23.26 9.11 7.62
C GLU A 179 -21.78 8.92 7.27
N ILE A 180 -21.47 7.98 6.41
CA ILE A 180 -20.09 7.68 6.00
C ILE A 180 -19.81 8.43 4.72
N HIS A 181 -18.90 9.39 4.77
CA HIS A 181 -18.35 10.06 3.59
C HIS A 181 -17.11 9.29 3.12
N GLN A 182 -17.26 8.53 2.04
CA GLN A 182 -16.20 7.64 1.52
C GLN A 182 -15.10 8.38 0.74
N GLU A 183 -15.29 9.68 0.48
CA GLU A 183 -14.40 10.49 -0.37
C GLU A 183 -13.53 11.48 0.42
N LEU A 184 -13.49 11.39 1.76
CA LEU A 184 -12.67 12.28 2.58
C LEU A 184 -11.19 11.94 2.46
N VAL A 185 -10.38 12.90 2.02
CA VAL A 185 -8.91 12.84 2.08
C VAL A 185 -8.39 13.30 3.44
N TYR A 186 -7.16 12.94 3.81
CA TYR A 186 -6.56 13.22 5.12
C TYR A 186 -6.78 14.67 5.62
N PRO A 187 -6.55 15.74 4.84
CA PRO A 187 -6.80 17.11 5.29
C PRO A 187 -8.26 17.41 5.68
N GLU A 188 -9.22 16.79 4.99
CA GLU A 188 -10.66 17.01 5.22
C GLU A 188 -11.15 16.23 6.43
N MET A 189 -10.55 15.07 6.75
CA MET A 189 -10.89 14.28 7.94
C MET A 189 -10.71 15.07 9.23
N TYR A 190 -9.70 15.95 9.30
CA TYR A 190 -9.40 16.75 10.48
C TYR A 190 -10.21 18.05 10.56
N GLN A 191 -10.76 18.53 9.41
CA GLN A 191 -11.64 19.71 9.39
C GLN A 191 -13.09 19.38 9.73
N SER A 192 -13.51 18.12 9.59
CA SER A 192 -14.89 17.68 9.86
C SER A 192 -15.20 17.43 11.34
N VAL A 193 -14.31 17.79 12.26
CA VAL A 193 -14.44 17.55 13.71
C VAL A 193 -15.03 18.75 14.46
N GLU A 194 -15.43 19.85 13.77
CA GLU A 194 -16.13 21.00 14.37
C GLU A 194 -17.63 20.74 14.64
#